data_11f19a27f2c9e6637ad59e7e8253d8e6
#
_entry.id   11f19a27f2c9e6637ad59e7e8253d8e6
#
_cell.length_a   1.000
_cell.length_b   1.000
_cell.length_c   1.000
_cell.angle_alpha   90.00
_cell.angle_beta   90.00
_cell.angle_gamma   90.00
#
_symmetry.space_group_name_H-M   'P 1'
#
loop_
_entity.id
_entity.type
_entity.pdbx_description
1 polymer ?
#
loop_
_entity_poly.entity_id
_entity_poly.type
_entity_poly.pdbx_seq_one_letter_code
_entity_poly.pdbx_strand_id
1 'polypeptide(L)'
;MLESKWRCAPLVAAMSLTVTMQGVPAVADDAPPLPPFPKDALGNREYIEIGKQVFDKRCKFCHGKGVYPGKAPKLEPSRYTPEFIFDRVTHGYKAMPSWSHEFSTKELQGVTAYVLSRDFDDHP
;
A
#
# COMPACT_ATOMS: atom_id res chain seq x y z
N MET A 1 83.63 3.17 24.99
CA MET A 1 83.38 1.74 24.86
C MET A 1 82.17 1.42 25.68
N LEU A 2 81.14 1.01 25.09
CA LEU A 2 80.01 0.15 25.41
C LEU A 2 78.72 0.67 24.72
N GLU A 3 78.50 0.12 23.59
CA GLU A 3 77.27 0.27 22.85
C GLU A 3 76.17 -0.59 23.53
N SER A 4 75.12 0.04 24.04
CA SER A 4 73.89 -0.63 24.45
C SER A 4 72.83 -0.43 23.39
N LYS A 5 72.67 -1.46 22.56
CA LYS A 5 71.61 -1.55 21.52
C LYS A 5 70.26 -1.76 22.19
N TRP A 6 69.45 -0.71 22.23
CA TRP A 6 68.02 -0.80 22.58
C TRP A 6 67.22 -1.28 21.34
N ARG A 7 66.86 -2.52 21.32
CA ARG A 7 65.95 -3.07 20.31
C ARG A 7 64.52 -2.85 20.79
N CYS A 8 63.90 -1.77 20.40
CA CYS A 8 62.47 -1.59 20.53
C CYS A 8 61.76 -2.38 19.44
N ALA A 9 61.10 -3.47 19.78
CA ALA A 9 60.17 -4.17 18.90
C ALA A 9 58.80 -3.51 19.03
N PRO A 10 58.17 -3.10 17.92
CA PRO A 10 56.79 -2.63 18.00
C PRO A 10 55.84 -3.84 18.02
N LEU A 11 55.09 -3.99 19.10
CA LEU A 11 53.92 -4.84 19.20
C LEU A 11 52.78 -4.21 18.36
N VAL A 12 52.62 -4.68 17.14
CA VAL A 12 51.47 -4.33 16.35
C VAL A 12 50.31 -5.21 16.80
N ALA A 13 49.45 -4.68 17.66
CA ALA A 13 48.20 -5.31 18.00
C ALA A 13 47.23 -5.11 16.86
N ALA A 14 47.03 -6.16 16.06
CA ALA A 14 46.00 -6.21 15.03
C ALA A 14 44.63 -6.31 15.71
N MET A 15 43.94 -5.18 15.79
CA MET A 15 42.57 -5.10 16.28
C MET A 15 41.63 -5.48 15.11
N SER A 16 41.26 -6.76 15.04
CA SER A 16 40.26 -7.24 14.09
C SER A 16 38.89 -6.70 14.48
N LEU A 17 38.39 -5.68 13.79
CA LEU A 17 37.01 -5.23 13.88
C LEU A 17 36.12 -6.23 13.14
N THR A 18 35.50 -7.14 13.88
CA THR A 18 34.40 -7.94 13.35
C THR A 18 33.14 -7.09 13.30
N VAL A 19 32.81 -6.55 12.14
CA VAL A 19 31.54 -5.90 11.87
C VAL A 19 30.48 -7.00 11.79
N THR A 20 29.75 -7.21 12.87
CA THR A 20 28.54 -8.03 12.84
C THR A 20 27.46 -7.27 12.09
N MET A 21 27.17 -7.65 10.85
CA MET A 21 25.99 -7.23 10.13
C MET A 21 24.76 -7.79 10.86
N GLN A 22 24.17 -6.98 11.74
CA GLN A 22 22.85 -7.26 12.29
C GLN A 22 21.86 -7.08 11.16
N GLY A 23 21.33 -8.20 10.67
CA GLY A 23 20.24 -8.20 9.68
C GLY A 23 19.07 -7.39 10.24
N VAL A 24 18.69 -6.33 9.53
CA VAL A 24 17.46 -5.60 9.83
C VAL A 24 16.31 -6.60 9.68
N PRO A 25 15.50 -6.86 10.71
CA PRO A 25 14.33 -7.70 10.53
C PRO A 25 13.46 -7.07 9.45
N ALA A 26 13.18 -7.83 8.38
CA ALA A 26 12.16 -7.47 7.42
C ALA A 26 10.86 -7.31 8.21
N VAL A 27 10.34 -6.08 8.27
CA VAL A 27 9.01 -5.82 8.81
C VAL A 27 8.07 -6.51 7.82
N ALA A 28 7.67 -7.74 8.14
CA ALA A 28 6.57 -8.38 7.46
C ALA A 28 5.36 -7.45 7.64
N ASP A 29 4.69 -7.14 6.54
CA ASP A 29 3.43 -6.40 6.55
C ASP A 29 2.43 -7.24 7.34
N ASP A 30 2.31 -6.98 8.64
CA ASP A 30 1.38 -7.64 9.57
C ASP A 30 -0.06 -7.11 9.42
N ALA A 31 -0.42 -6.66 8.22
CA ALA A 31 -1.80 -6.34 7.93
C ALA A 31 -2.64 -7.62 8.01
N PRO A 32 -3.71 -7.64 8.80
CA PRO A 32 -4.56 -8.83 8.89
C PRO A 32 -5.09 -9.20 7.50
N PRO A 33 -5.16 -10.50 7.18
CA PRO A 33 -5.65 -10.93 5.87
C PRO A 33 -7.06 -10.39 5.64
N LEU A 34 -7.27 -9.80 4.46
CA LEU A 34 -8.58 -9.31 4.06
C LEU A 34 -9.60 -10.45 4.00
N PRO A 35 -10.82 -10.22 4.45
CA PRO A 35 -11.90 -11.16 4.15
C PRO A 35 -12.07 -11.25 2.62
N PRO A 36 -12.47 -12.42 2.09
CA PRO A 36 -12.71 -12.57 0.66
C PRO A 36 -13.77 -11.56 0.22
N PHE A 37 -13.57 -10.99 -0.98
CA PHE A 37 -14.55 -10.05 -1.54
C PHE A 37 -15.88 -10.78 -1.83
N PRO A 38 -17.03 -10.29 -1.33
CA PRO A 38 -18.31 -10.95 -1.54
C PRO A 38 -18.75 -10.78 -3.00
N LYS A 39 -18.94 -11.90 -3.71
CA LYS A 39 -19.32 -11.90 -5.13
C LYS A 39 -20.68 -11.27 -5.38
N ASP A 40 -21.57 -11.33 -4.41
CA ASP A 40 -22.90 -10.73 -4.43
C ASP A 40 -22.89 -9.21 -4.30
N ALA A 41 -21.77 -8.61 -3.93
CA ALA A 41 -21.62 -7.16 -3.95
C ALA A 41 -21.50 -6.60 -5.38
N LEU A 42 -20.98 -7.39 -6.33
CA LEU A 42 -20.87 -6.97 -7.73
C LEU A 42 -22.27 -6.91 -8.37
N GLY A 43 -22.61 -5.74 -8.91
CA GLY A 43 -23.94 -5.49 -9.50
C GLY A 43 -25.05 -5.26 -8.47
N ASN A 44 -24.77 -5.36 -7.19
CA ASN A 44 -25.74 -5.08 -6.13
C ASN A 44 -25.91 -3.56 -5.97
N ARG A 45 -27.15 -3.09 -6.15
CA ARG A 45 -27.48 -1.66 -6.13
C ARG A 45 -27.14 -0.98 -4.82
N GLU A 46 -27.33 -1.64 -3.68
CA GLU A 46 -27.02 -1.10 -2.37
C GLU A 46 -25.51 -0.84 -2.23
N TYR A 47 -24.68 -1.82 -2.60
CA TYR A 47 -23.21 -1.67 -2.56
C TYR A 47 -22.73 -0.56 -3.51
N ILE A 48 -23.30 -0.49 -4.70
CA ILE A 48 -22.94 0.53 -5.70
C ILE A 48 -23.26 1.95 -5.18
N GLU A 49 -24.43 2.15 -4.59
CA GLU A 49 -24.81 3.45 -4.03
C GLU A 49 -23.93 3.86 -2.83
N ILE A 50 -23.64 2.92 -1.92
CA ILE A 50 -22.68 3.15 -0.83
C ILE A 50 -21.32 3.52 -1.40
N GLY A 51 -20.86 2.76 -2.37
CA GLY A 51 -19.56 2.98 -3.00
C GLY A 51 -19.44 4.30 -3.73
N LYS A 52 -20.50 4.74 -4.40
CA LYS A 52 -20.56 6.06 -5.03
C LYS A 52 -20.39 7.19 -4.02
N GLN A 53 -21.05 7.09 -2.87
CA GLN A 53 -20.90 8.09 -1.80
C GLN A 53 -19.46 8.14 -1.26
N VAL A 54 -18.83 6.98 -1.04
CA VAL A 54 -17.43 6.89 -0.61
C VAL A 54 -16.50 7.48 -1.67
N PHE A 55 -16.70 7.12 -2.93
CA PHE A 55 -15.92 7.63 -4.05
C PHE A 55 -16.01 9.15 -4.16
N ASP A 56 -17.22 9.69 -4.12
CA ASP A 56 -17.48 11.13 -4.17
C ASP A 56 -16.87 11.88 -3.00
N LYS A 57 -16.85 11.27 -1.82
CA LYS A 57 -16.32 11.88 -0.60
C LYS A 57 -14.79 11.97 -0.59
N ARG A 58 -14.09 10.92 -1.08
CA ARG A 58 -12.64 10.80 -0.92
C ARG A 58 -11.86 10.50 -2.20
N CYS A 59 -12.34 9.60 -3.02
CA CYS A 59 -11.56 9.04 -4.12
C CYS A 59 -11.45 9.99 -5.31
N LYS A 60 -12.53 10.69 -5.65
CA LYS A 60 -12.59 11.58 -6.80
C LYS A 60 -11.63 12.76 -6.75
N PHE A 61 -11.17 13.13 -5.54
CA PHE A 61 -10.20 14.21 -5.38
C PHE A 61 -8.86 13.91 -6.08
N CYS A 62 -8.45 12.64 -6.07
CA CYS A 62 -7.23 12.18 -6.71
C CYS A 62 -7.50 11.50 -8.05
N HIS A 63 -8.54 10.66 -8.13
CA HIS A 63 -8.85 9.87 -9.33
C HIS A 63 -9.75 10.60 -10.35
N GLY A 64 -10.32 11.75 -9.97
CA GLY A 64 -11.32 12.44 -10.78
C GLY A 64 -12.67 11.73 -10.75
N LYS A 65 -13.62 12.19 -11.54
CA LYS A 65 -14.95 11.58 -11.68
C LYS A 65 -14.93 10.46 -12.74
N GLY A 66 -14.07 9.46 -12.59
CA GLY A 66 -13.87 8.46 -13.65
C GLY A 66 -13.11 8.99 -14.87
N VAL A 67 -12.92 10.30 -14.97
CA VAL A 67 -12.26 10.97 -16.09
C VAL A 67 -11.00 11.68 -15.62
N TYR A 68 -9.90 11.34 -16.25
CA TYR A 68 -8.64 12.08 -16.13
C TYR A 68 -8.84 13.56 -16.59
N PRO A 69 -8.21 14.57 -15.95
CA PRO A 69 -7.02 14.45 -15.13
C PRO A 69 -7.28 14.54 -13.62
N GLY A 70 -6.88 13.50 -12.90
CA GLY A 70 -6.72 13.51 -11.45
C GLY A 70 -5.23 13.48 -11.07
N LYS A 71 -4.97 13.54 -9.77
CA LYS A 71 -3.60 13.41 -9.22
C LYS A 71 -3.12 11.95 -9.17
N ALA A 72 -4.03 11.00 -9.35
CA ALA A 72 -3.79 9.56 -9.38
C ALA A 72 -3.99 8.99 -10.79
N PRO A 73 -3.54 7.75 -11.05
CA PRO A 73 -3.81 7.10 -12.32
C PRO A 73 -5.31 7.00 -12.63
N LYS A 74 -5.65 7.07 -13.92
CA LYS A 74 -7.00 6.82 -14.41
C LYS A 74 -7.45 5.42 -13.98
N LEU A 75 -8.65 5.34 -13.44
CA LEU A 75 -9.28 4.06 -13.15
C LEU A 75 -9.90 3.49 -14.43
N GLU A 76 -9.49 2.29 -14.80
CA GLU A 76 -10.01 1.56 -15.96
C GLU A 76 -10.59 0.23 -15.43
N PRO A 77 -11.90 0.14 -15.20
CA PRO A 77 -12.54 -1.00 -14.53
C PRO A 77 -12.17 -2.36 -15.11
N SER A 78 -12.08 -2.46 -16.44
CA SER A 78 -11.73 -3.70 -17.15
C SER A 78 -10.33 -4.25 -16.87
N ARG A 79 -9.47 -3.47 -16.22
CA ARG A 79 -8.09 -3.85 -15.92
C ARG A 79 -7.89 -4.41 -14.52
N TYR A 80 -8.93 -4.40 -13.68
CA TYR A 80 -8.81 -4.74 -12.27
C TYR A 80 -9.76 -5.86 -11.86
N THR A 81 -9.29 -6.70 -10.92
CA THR A 81 -10.17 -7.63 -10.22
C THR A 81 -10.77 -6.99 -8.97
N PRO A 82 -11.92 -7.48 -8.47
CA PRO A 82 -12.50 -6.98 -7.23
C PRO A 82 -11.54 -7.05 -6.05
N GLU A 83 -10.83 -8.16 -5.92
CA GLU A 83 -9.86 -8.38 -4.84
C GLU A 83 -8.72 -7.38 -4.90
N PHE A 84 -8.24 -7.07 -6.11
CA PHE A 84 -7.19 -6.08 -6.29
C PHE A 84 -7.63 -4.69 -5.83
N ILE A 85 -8.81 -4.23 -6.24
CA ILE A 85 -9.33 -2.92 -5.82
C ILE A 85 -9.56 -2.91 -4.30
N PHE A 86 -10.21 -3.96 -3.77
CA PHE A 86 -10.52 -4.07 -2.36
C PHE A 86 -9.26 -4.05 -1.48
N ASP A 87 -8.20 -4.74 -1.90
CA ASP A 87 -6.88 -4.68 -1.24
C ASP A 87 -6.32 -3.25 -1.25
N ARG A 88 -6.33 -2.57 -2.40
CA ARG A 88 -5.77 -1.22 -2.55
C ARG A 88 -6.52 -0.18 -1.74
N VAL A 89 -7.83 -0.22 -1.69
CA VAL A 89 -8.61 0.73 -0.88
C VAL A 89 -8.47 0.44 0.61
N THR A 90 -8.28 -0.81 0.99
CA THR A 90 -8.11 -1.19 2.40
C THR A 90 -6.73 -0.85 2.94
N HIS A 91 -5.67 -1.27 2.25
CA HIS A 91 -4.30 -1.13 2.73
C HIS A 91 -3.57 0.10 2.19
N GLY A 92 -4.06 0.67 1.10
CA GLY A 92 -3.36 1.74 0.38
C GLY A 92 -2.26 1.18 -0.54
N TYR A 93 -1.62 2.06 -1.29
CA TYR A 93 -0.47 1.72 -2.12
C TYR A 93 0.31 2.97 -2.54
N LYS A 94 1.59 3.03 -2.25
CA LYS A 94 2.45 4.19 -2.54
C LYS A 94 1.85 5.48 -1.93
N ALA A 95 1.46 6.44 -2.78
CA ALA A 95 0.84 7.70 -2.35
C ALA A 95 -0.67 7.57 -2.03
N MET A 96 -1.30 6.45 -2.34
CA MET A 96 -2.69 6.18 -1.97
C MET A 96 -2.76 5.73 -0.51
N PRO A 97 -3.46 6.46 0.38
CA PRO A 97 -3.56 6.07 1.78
C PRO A 97 -4.42 4.82 1.97
N SER A 98 -4.23 4.14 3.10
CA SER A 98 -5.19 3.13 3.60
C SER A 98 -6.47 3.82 4.04
N TRP A 99 -7.62 3.24 3.70
CA TRP A 99 -8.94 3.79 4.06
C TRP A 99 -9.67 2.97 5.12
N SER A 100 -9.07 1.88 5.61
CA SER A 100 -9.65 1.00 6.63
C SER A 100 -9.90 1.68 7.98
N HIS A 101 -9.25 2.79 8.26
CA HIS A 101 -9.44 3.57 9.48
C HIS A 101 -10.59 4.59 9.38
N GLU A 102 -11.04 4.92 8.16
CA GLU A 102 -12.11 5.89 7.93
C GLU A 102 -13.45 5.20 7.53
N PHE A 103 -13.36 4.11 6.79
CA PHE A 103 -14.52 3.41 6.24
C PHE A 103 -14.62 1.97 6.76
N SER A 104 -15.86 1.53 6.95
CA SER A 104 -16.16 0.13 7.28
C SER A 104 -15.85 -0.81 6.12
N THR A 105 -15.71 -2.09 6.40
CA THR A 105 -15.52 -3.13 5.38
C THR A 105 -16.60 -3.07 4.30
N LYS A 106 -17.88 -2.86 4.68
CA LYS A 106 -19.00 -2.75 3.73
C LYS A 106 -18.85 -1.54 2.80
N GLU A 107 -18.38 -0.41 3.30
CA GLU A 107 -18.13 0.78 2.49
C GLU A 107 -16.96 0.57 1.52
N LEU A 108 -15.89 -0.10 1.96
CA LEU A 108 -14.75 -0.44 1.09
C LEU A 108 -15.13 -1.47 0.02
N GLN A 109 -15.99 -2.43 0.35
CA GLN A 109 -16.60 -3.34 -0.62
C GLN A 109 -17.51 -2.58 -1.59
N GLY A 110 -18.27 -1.61 -1.09
CA GLY A 110 -19.13 -0.75 -1.89
C GLY A 110 -18.34 0.05 -2.92
N VAL A 111 -17.27 0.74 -2.53
CA VAL A 111 -16.46 1.50 -3.48
C VAL A 111 -15.81 0.60 -4.53
N THR A 112 -15.43 -0.61 -4.15
CA THR A 112 -14.94 -1.64 -5.10
C THR A 112 -16.01 -2.00 -6.12
N ALA A 113 -17.24 -2.30 -5.66
CA ALA A 113 -18.38 -2.63 -6.52
C ALA A 113 -18.75 -1.46 -7.44
N TYR A 114 -18.72 -0.23 -6.92
CA TYR A 114 -19.00 0.97 -7.71
C TYR A 114 -18.00 1.19 -8.84
N VAL A 115 -16.69 1.12 -8.54
CA VAL A 115 -15.64 1.30 -9.56
C VAL A 115 -15.74 0.25 -10.67
N LEU A 116 -16.22 -0.96 -10.36
CA LEU A 116 -16.42 -2.05 -11.33
C LEU A 116 -17.80 -2.05 -11.98
N SER A 117 -18.67 -1.13 -11.62
CA SER A 117 -20.02 -1.03 -12.19
C SER A 117 -20.06 -0.19 -13.45
N ARG A 118 -21.12 -0.35 -14.24
CA ARG A 118 -21.41 0.53 -15.38
C ARG A 118 -21.68 1.96 -14.97
N ASP A 119 -22.23 2.17 -13.76
CA ASP A 119 -22.51 3.50 -13.21
C ASP A 119 -21.23 4.32 -13.06
N PHE A 120 -20.06 3.69 -12.98
CA PHE A 120 -18.78 4.37 -12.94
C PHE A 120 -18.34 4.90 -14.30
N ASP A 121 -18.55 4.15 -15.37
CA ASP A 121 -18.19 4.54 -16.73
C ASP A 121 -19.09 5.67 -17.27
N ASP A 122 -20.34 5.74 -16.80
CA ASP A 122 -21.33 6.75 -17.20
C ASP A 122 -21.17 8.09 -16.45
N HIS A 123 -20.13 8.25 -15.65
CA HIS A 123 -19.88 9.49 -14.91
C HIS A 123 -19.31 10.57 -15.84
N PRO A 124 -20.04 11.69 -16.07
CA PRO A 124 -19.53 12.83 -16.83
C PRO A 124 -18.43 13.60 -16.09
#